data_534c0df3d19ed743494a31020ca48e47
#
_entry.id   534c0df3d19ed743494a31020ca48e47
#
_cell.length_a   1.000
_cell.length_b   1.000
_cell.length_c   1.000
_cell.angle_alpha   90.00
_cell.angle_beta   90.00
_cell.angle_gamma   90.00
#
_symmetry.space_group_name_H-M   'P 1'
#
loop_
_entity.id
_entity.type
_entity.pdbx_description
1 polymer ?
#
loop_
_entity_poly.entity_id
_entity_poly.type
_entity_poly.pdbx_seq_one_letter_code
_entity_poly.pdbx_strand_id
1 'polypeptide(L)'
;KALRTVINNNLDDMHRPSLPYKFKFKFSGCPNDCVNAIQRSDMATIGTWRDNIRVNEAQVKDYMKAHGMNDLVNDVISKCPTKAITLVASDKFKASATVSAANLGDGNTLCIDNKNCVRCMHCLNVIPGGLLPGNDKGVSILVGGKGVLKIGATMGTVVIPFMKLESDEDFEKLNELARNILDFF
;
A
#
# COMPACT_ATOMS: atom_id res chain seq x y z
N LYS A 1 5.36 4.63 -19.67
CA LYS A 1 6.07 5.27 -20.81
C LYS A 1 6.81 6.54 -20.36
N ALA A 2 6.15 7.46 -19.64
CA ALA A 2 6.73 8.75 -19.25
C ALA A 2 8.05 8.64 -18.48
N LEU A 3 8.09 7.86 -17.38
CA LEU A 3 9.34 7.64 -16.62
C LEU A 3 10.45 6.97 -17.42
N ARG A 4 10.11 6.13 -18.39
CA ARG A 4 11.10 5.58 -19.33
C ARG A 4 11.78 6.68 -20.14
N THR A 5 11.04 7.69 -20.56
CA THR A 5 11.59 8.83 -21.28
C THR A 5 12.52 9.65 -20.40
N VAL A 6 12.14 9.91 -19.13
CA VAL A 6 13.01 10.60 -18.17
C VAL A 6 14.31 9.84 -17.98
N ILE A 7 14.24 8.51 -17.77
CA ILE A 7 15.43 7.68 -17.64
C ILE A 7 16.30 7.75 -18.91
N ASN A 8 15.70 7.58 -20.09
CA ASN A 8 16.45 7.58 -21.35
C ASN A 8 17.13 8.92 -21.62
N ASN A 9 16.48 10.04 -21.29
CA ASN A 9 17.05 11.37 -21.50
C ASN A 9 18.25 11.67 -20.58
N ASN A 10 18.35 10.94 -19.45
CA ASN A 10 19.48 11.06 -18.51
C ASN A 10 20.54 9.95 -18.69
N LEU A 11 20.40 9.10 -19.70
CA LEU A 11 21.31 8.02 -20.01
C LEU A 11 21.91 8.24 -21.42
N ASP A 12 22.77 9.24 -21.57
CA ASP A 12 23.45 9.50 -22.85
C ASP A 12 24.43 8.37 -23.21
N ASP A 13 24.94 7.67 -22.23
CA ASP A 13 25.81 6.52 -22.42
C ASP A 13 25.52 5.42 -21.36
N MET A 14 25.03 4.28 -21.81
CA MET A 14 24.83 3.12 -20.95
C MET A 14 26.13 2.54 -20.37
N HIS A 15 27.29 2.86 -20.96
CA HIS A 15 28.62 2.41 -20.52
C HIS A 15 29.28 3.41 -19.56
N ARG A 16 28.83 4.66 -19.59
CA ARG A 16 29.33 5.72 -18.70
C ARG A 16 28.14 6.49 -18.12
N PRO A 17 27.41 5.89 -17.18
CA PRO A 17 26.33 6.61 -16.52
C PRO A 17 26.93 7.86 -15.86
N SER A 18 26.29 8.99 -16.03
CA SER A 18 26.63 10.25 -15.38
C SER A 18 26.53 10.15 -13.85
N LEU A 19 25.88 9.10 -13.36
CA LEU A 19 25.69 8.80 -11.95
C LEU A 19 26.72 7.76 -11.50
N PRO A 20 27.30 7.88 -10.29
CA PRO A 20 28.29 6.95 -9.76
C PRO A 20 27.77 5.52 -9.61
N TYR A 21 26.46 5.35 -9.52
CA TYR A 21 25.79 4.06 -9.47
C TYR A 21 24.51 4.11 -10.31
N LYS A 22 24.08 2.94 -10.79
CA LYS A 22 22.85 2.77 -11.54
C LYS A 22 21.63 3.14 -10.70
N PHE A 23 20.95 4.21 -11.03
CA PHE A 23 19.69 4.60 -10.40
C PHE A 23 18.56 3.63 -10.78
N LYS A 24 17.80 3.16 -9.80
CA LYS A 24 16.76 2.16 -9.98
C LYS A 24 15.41 2.72 -9.58
N PHE A 25 14.49 2.77 -10.53
CA PHE A 25 13.06 2.94 -10.27
C PHE A 25 12.39 1.58 -10.17
N LYS A 26 11.53 1.40 -9.18
CA LYS A 26 10.66 0.23 -9.08
C LYS A 26 9.23 0.63 -8.75
N PHE A 27 8.31 -0.12 -9.33
CA PHE A 27 6.88 0.04 -9.16
C PHE A 27 6.31 -1.23 -8.54
N SER A 28 5.57 -1.08 -7.45
CA SER A 28 4.77 -2.12 -6.86
C SER A 28 3.30 -1.71 -6.93
N GLY A 29 2.45 -2.61 -7.41
CA GLY A 29 1.02 -2.33 -7.63
C GLY A 29 0.20 -2.19 -6.35
N CYS A 30 0.74 -2.63 -5.21
CA CYS A 30 0.05 -2.59 -3.92
C CYS A 30 1.04 -2.60 -2.75
N PRO A 31 0.58 -2.31 -1.50
CA PRO A 31 1.41 -2.29 -0.31
C PRO A 31 2.06 -3.63 0.09
N ASN A 32 1.68 -4.75 -0.52
CA ASN A 32 2.39 -6.03 -0.33
C ASN A 32 3.84 -5.99 -0.84
N ASP A 33 4.14 -5.05 -1.73
CA ASP A 33 5.47 -4.84 -2.31
C ASP A 33 6.21 -6.12 -2.75
N CYS A 34 5.52 -6.98 -3.50
CA CYS A 34 6.02 -8.29 -3.93
C CYS A 34 7.31 -8.21 -4.75
N VAL A 35 7.61 -7.05 -5.35
CA VAL A 35 8.87 -6.81 -6.08
C VAL A 35 9.97 -6.23 -5.21
N ASN A 36 9.70 -6.06 -3.92
CA ASN A 36 10.61 -5.49 -2.93
C ASN A 36 11.18 -4.14 -3.40
N ALA A 37 10.28 -3.25 -3.82
CA ALA A 37 10.66 -1.93 -4.32
C ALA A 37 11.21 -1.04 -3.21
N ILE A 38 10.60 -1.09 -2.01
CA ILE A 38 10.97 -0.26 -0.86
C ILE A 38 12.43 -0.44 -0.47
N GLN A 39 12.94 -1.66 -0.54
CA GLN A 39 14.32 -1.99 -0.13
C GLN A 39 15.30 -2.02 -1.31
N ARG A 40 14.83 -2.27 -2.54
CA ARG A 40 15.71 -2.57 -3.69
C ARG A 40 15.70 -1.51 -4.77
N SER A 41 15.23 -0.31 -4.49
CA SER A 41 15.27 0.78 -5.45
C SER A 41 15.64 2.10 -4.80
N ASP A 42 16.27 2.95 -5.59
CA ASP A 42 16.61 4.31 -5.18
C ASP A 42 15.34 5.16 -5.11
N MET A 43 14.35 4.90 -6.01
CA MET A 43 13.00 5.43 -5.94
C MET A 43 11.97 4.30 -6.10
N ALA A 44 11.12 4.14 -5.10
CA ALA A 44 9.99 3.20 -5.09
C ALA A 44 8.67 3.95 -5.26
N THR A 45 7.79 3.38 -6.07
CA THR A 45 6.41 3.85 -6.24
C THR A 45 5.48 2.69 -5.89
N ILE A 46 4.73 2.84 -4.80
CA ILE A 46 3.89 1.77 -4.24
C ILE A 46 2.42 2.14 -4.39
N GLY A 47 1.67 1.32 -5.10
CA GLY A 47 0.22 1.49 -5.21
C GLY A 47 -0.45 1.43 -3.84
N THR A 48 -1.36 2.34 -3.57
CA THR A 48 -2.10 2.44 -2.31
C THR A 48 -3.48 3.08 -2.54
N TRP A 49 -4.24 3.29 -1.47
CA TRP A 49 -5.50 4.04 -1.50
C TRP A 49 -5.57 4.97 -0.28
N ARG A 50 -6.41 5.99 -0.34
CA ARG A 50 -6.53 6.99 0.73
C ARG A 50 -7.79 6.86 1.56
N ASP A 51 -8.90 6.48 0.93
CA ASP A 51 -10.21 6.32 1.56
C ASP A 51 -10.35 5.02 2.38
N ASN A 52 -11.57 4.71 2.79
CA ASN A 52 -11.87 3.58 3.65
C ASN A 52 -11.74 2.24 2.92
N ILE A 53 -11.34 1.19 3.64
CA ILE A 53 -11.47 -0.20 3.20
C ILE A 53 -12.95 -0.46 2.87
N ARG A 54 -13.20 -1.05 1.70
CA ARG A 54 -14.53 -1.48 1.29
C ARG A 54 -14.81 -2.87 1.82
N VAL A 55 -16.04 -3.10 2.24
CA VAL A 55 -16.48 -4.36 2.83
C VAL A 55 -17.56 -4.98 1.98
N ASN A 56 -17.39 -6.25 1.63
CA ASN A 56 -18.43 -7.10 1.06
C ASN A 56 -18.89 -8.09 2.13
N GLU A 57 -20.01 -7.78 2.78
CA GLU A 57 -20.51 -8.59 3.89
C GLU A 57 -20.79 -10.06 3.52
N ALA A 58 -21.24 -10.33 2.30
CA ALA A 58 -21.52 -11.69 1.86
C ALA A 58 -20.25 -12.55 1.89
N GLN A 59 -19.16 -12.04 1.33
CA GLN A 59 -17.87 -12.72 1.30
C GLN A 59 -17.23 -12.84 2.70
N VAL A 60 -17.43 -11.84 3.57
CA VAL A 60 -16.98 -11.94 4.97
C VAL A 60 -17.76 -13.03 5.72
N LYS A 61 -19.07 -13.12 5.50
CA LYS A 61 -19.90 -14.21 6.08
C LYS A 61 -19.52 -15.58 5.54
N ASP A 62 -19.19 -15.69 4.26
CA ASP A 62 -18.73 -16.95 3.66
C ASP A 62 -17.36 -17.37 4.23
N TYR A 63 -16.45 -16.44 4.44
CA TYR A 63 -15.19 -16.69 5.16
C TYR A 63 -15.47 -17.21 6.57
N MET A 64 -16.38 -16.56 7.30
CA MET A 64 -16.76 -16.98 8.67
C MET A 64 -17.34 -18.39 8.71
N LYS A 65 -18.18 -18.77 7.73
CA LYS A 65 -18.74 -20.14 7.64
C LYS A 65 -17.67 -21.19 7.38
N ALA A 66 -16.65 -20.84 6.57
CA ALA A 66 -15.59 -21.76 6.18
C ALA A 66 -14.52 -21.94 7.26
N HIS A 67 -14.15 -20.88 7.98
CA HIS A 67 -13.00 -20.82 8.88
C HIS A 67 -13.37 -20.63 10.36
N GLY A 68 -14.54 -20.06 10.63
CA GLY A 68 -15.02 -19.80 11.99
C GLY A 68 -14.42 -18.56 12.66
N MET A 69 -14.93 -18.25 13.87
CA MET A 69 -14.54 -17.06 14.64
C MET A 69 -13.09 -17.10 15.09
N ASN A 70 -12.57 -18.27 15.45
CA ASN A 70 -11.20 -18.40 15.95
C ASN A 70 -10.17 -17.98 14.90
N ASP A 71 -10.35 -18.39 13.66
CA ASP A 71 -9.45 -18.03 12.57
C ASP A 71 -9.56 -16.53 12.25
N LEU A 72 -10.76 -15.96 12.28
CA LEU A 72 -10.93 -14.52 12.12
C LEU A 72 -10.16 -13.74 13.20
N VAL A 73 -10.25 -14.18 14.46
CA VAL A 73 -9.52 -13.53 15.56
C VAL A 73 -8.02 -13.72 15.42
N ASN A 74 -7.56 -14.94 15.15
CA ASN A 74 -6.14 -15.26 15.13
C ASN A 74 -5.43 -14.74 13.88
N ASP A 75 -6.05 -14.82 12.72
CA ASP A 75 -5.39 -14.52 11.44
C ASP A 75 -5.66 -13.11 10.93
N VAL A 76 -6.73 -12.47 11.38
CA VAL A 76 -7.09 -11.12 10.92
C VAL A 76 -6.93 -10.08 12.04
N ILE A 77 -7.66 -10.26 13.16
CA ILE A 77 -7.73 -9.23 14.19
C ILE A 77 -6.41 -9.12 14.93
N SER A 78 -5.88 -10.24 15.45
CA SER A 78 -4.64 -10.26 16.23
C SER A 78 -3.41 -9.83 15.42
N LYS A 79 -3.42 -10.06 14.11
CA LYS A 79 -2.34 -9.71 13.18
C LYS A 79 -2.37 -8.26 12.70
N CYS A 80 -3.42 -7.51 13.03
CA CYS A 80 -3.49 -6.10 12.68
C CYS A 80 -2.42 -5.29 13.46
N PRO A 81 -1.42 -4.70 12.77
CA PRO A 81 -0.27 -4.07 13.46
C PRO A 81 -0.67 -2.84 14.28
N THR A 82 -1.75 -2.17 13.90
CA THR A 82 -2.26 -0.97 14.60
C THR A 82 -3.50 -1.25 15.43
N LYS A 83 -3.94 -2.51 15.49
CA LYS A 83 -5.19 -2.90 16.17
C LYS A 83 -6.42 -2.11 15.67
N ALA A 84 -6.39 -1.71 14.41
CA ALA A 84 -7.49 -1.00 13.77
C ALA A 84 -8.73 -1.89 13.54
N ILE A 85 -8.61 -3.21 13.70
CA ILE A 85 -9.70 -4.17 13.50
C ILE A 85 -10.16 -4.69 14.86
N THR A 86 -11.48 -4.58 15.11
CA THR A 86 -12.10 -5.00 16.36
C THR A 86 -13.42 -5.72 16.09
N LEU A 87 -13.85 -6.53 17.07
CA LEU A 87 -15.19 -7.10 17.12
C LEU A 87 -16.03 -6.32 18.12
N VAL A 88 -17.24 -5.96 17.70
CA VAL A 88 -18.21 -5.25 18.53
C VAL A 88 -19.54 -6.00 18.45
N ALA A 89 -20.22 -6.16 19.58
CA ALA A 89 -21.57 -6.72 19.57
C ALA A 89 -22.48 -5.84 18.69
N SER A 90 -23.27 -6.46 17.84
CA SER A 90 -24.03 -5.74 16.80
C SER A 90 -25.05 -4.74 17.38
N ASP A 91 -25.56 -5.00 18.59
CA ASP A 91 -26.42 -4.08 19.36
C ASP A 91 -25.69 -2.82 19.87
N LYS A 92 -24.36 -2.89 20.03
CA LYS A 92 -23.50 -1.79 20.49
C LYS A 92 -22.77 -1.06 19.34
N PHE A 93 -22.90 -1.57 18.12
CA PHE A 93 -22.23 -0.95 16.98
C PHE A 93 -22.85 0.41 16.65
N LYS A 94 -22.00 1.42 16.51
CA LYS A 94 -22.37 2.76 16.04
C LYS A 94 -21.64 3.04 14.71
N ALA A 95 -22.41 3.28 13.66
CA ALA A 95 -21.85 3.64 12.36
C ALA A 95 -21.09 4.98 12.45
N SER A 96 -19.94 5.05 11.80
CA SER A 96 -19.13 6.25 11.67
C SER A 96 -18.55 6.34 10.27
N ALA A 97 -18.38 7.56 9.76
CA ALA A 97 -17.83 7.82 8.42
C ALA A 97 -16.40 7.26 8.22
N THR A 98 -15.67 7.02 9.31
CA THR A 98 -14.29 6.51 9.27
C THR A 98 -14.18 5.04 9.62
N VAL A 99 -15.31 4.36 9.87
CA VAL A 99 -15.34 2.95 10.23
C VAL A 99 -16.00 2.16 9.12
N SER A 100 -15.27 1.18 8.58
CA SER A 100 -15.85 0.15 7.72
C SER A 100 -16.32 -1.00 8.59
N ALA A 101 -17.50 -1.56 8.31
CA ALA A 101 -18.08 -2.61 9.14
C ALA A 101 -18.68 -3.73 8.32
N ALA A 102 -18.66 -4.95 8.86
CA ALA A 102 -19.35 -6.13 8.36
C ALA A 102 -20.10 -6.84 9.49
N ASN A 103 -21.39 -7.04 9.33
CA ASN A 103 -22.16 -7.89 10.22
C ASN A 103 -21.83 -9.37 9.93
N LEU A 104 -21.39 -10.11 10.95
CA LEU A 104 -20.95 -11.49 10.79
C LEU A 104 -22.13 -12.51 10.83
N GLY A 105 -23.29 -12.07 11.32
CA GLY A 105 -24.51 -12.91 11.38
C GLY A 105 -24.62 -13.73 12.68
N ASP A 106 -23.65 -13.67 13.57
CA ASP A 106 -23.59 -14.35 14.87
C ASP A 106 -23.79 -13.41 16.07
N GLY A 107 -24.35 -12.22 15.84
CA GLY A 107 -24.50 -11.17 16.84
C GLY A 107 -23.28 -10.26 16.98
N ASN A 108 -22.23 -10.47 16.20
CA ASN A 108 -21.03 -9.64 16.17
C ASN A 108 -20.87 -8.88 14.86
N THR A 109 -20.21 -7.75 14.93
CA THR A 109 -19.85 -6.89 13.81
C THR A 109 -18.34 -6.71 13.80
N LEU A 110 -17.69 -7.02 12.66
CA LEU A 110 -16.30 -6.70 12.40
C LEU A 110 -16.21 -5.22 12.08
N CYS A 111 -15.41 -4.49 12.83
CA CYS A 111 -15.21 -3.06 12.64
C CYS A 111 -13.76 -2.76 12.27
N ILE A 112 -13.55 -1.88 11.30
CA ILE A 112 -12.23 -1.44 10.84
C ILE A 112 -12.17 0.09 10.99
N ASP A 113 -11.34 0.57 11.91
CA ASP A 113 -11.05 1.99 12.05
C ASP A 113 -10.04 2.44 10.98
N ASN A 114 -10.54 3.09 9.95
CA ASN A 114 -9.72 3.52 8.82
C ASN A 114 -8.74 4.67 9.15
N LYS A 115 -8.94 5.39 10.26
CA LYS A 115 -7.98 6.39 10.73
C LYS A 115 -6.70 5.74 11.24
N ASN A 116 -6.84 4.62 11.93
CA ASN A 116 -5.72 3.86 12.50
C ASN A 116 -5.18 2.79 11.53
N CYS A 117 -5.83 2.57 10.39
CA CYS A 117 -5.42 1.60 9.40
C CYS A 117 -4.19 2.09 8.60
N VAL A 118 -3.08 1.35 8.68
CA VAL A 118 -1.84 1.61 7.92
C VAL A 118 -1.82 0.98 6.53
N ARG A 119 -2.93 0.41 6.07
CA ARG A 119 -3.10 -0.16 4.72
C ARG A 119 -2.09 -1.26 4.38
N CYS A 120 -1.66 -2.04 5.35
CA CYS A 120 -0.69 -3.14 5.16
C CYS A 120 -1.23 -4.30 4.31
N MET A 121 -2.51 -4.31 3.97
CA MET A 121 -3.22 -5.33 3.18
C MET A 121 -3.35 -6.72 3.83
N HIS A 122 -2.83 -6.96 5.02
CA HIS A 122 -2.88 -8.30 5.61
C HIS A 122 -4.33 -8.86 5.66
N CYS A 123 -5.27 -8.11 6.21
CA CYS A 123 -6.68 -8.53 6.29
C CYS A 123 -7.33 -8.72 4.92
N LEU A 124 -6.96 -7.92 3.91
CA LEU A 124 -7.45 -8.07 2.55
C LEU A 124 -6.94 -9.36 1.90
N ASN A 125 -5.71 -9.76 2.22
CA ASN A 125 -5.12 -11.01 1.71
C ASN A 125 -5.74 -12.25 2.36
N VAL A 126 -6.15 -12.15 3.64
CA VAL A 126 -6.76 -13.28 4.37
C VAL A 126 -8.24 -13.45 3.99
N ILE A 127 -8.97 -12.35 3.76
CA ILE A 127 -10.38 -12.39 3.34
C ILE A 127 -10.51 -11.79 1.92
N PRO A 128 -9.99 -12.48 0.90
CA PRO A 128 -10.04 -11.96 -0.46
C PRO A 128 -11.47 -11.83 -0.96
N GLY A 129 -11.80 -10.68 -1.54
CA GLY A 129 -13.16 -10.35 -1.97
C GLY A 129 -14.08 -9.86 -0.86
N GLY A 130 -13.85 -10.21 0.40
CA GLY A 130 -14.61 -9.71 1.56
C GLY A 130 -14.14 -8.35 2.03
N LEU A 131 -12.82 -8.15 2.07
CA LEU A 131 -12.20 -6.86 2.35
C LEU A 131 -11.43 -6.39 1.11
N LEU A 132 -11.71 -5.18 0.67
CA LEU A 132 -11.20 -4.64 -0.59
C LEU A 132 -10.54 -3.27 -0.34
N PRO A 133 -9.49 -2.91 -1.12
CA PRO A 133 -8.93 -1.58 -1.04
C PRO A 133 -9.98 -0.51 -1.36
N GLY A 134 -9.79 0.68 -0.85
CA GLY A 134 -10.65 1.83 -1.14
C GLY A 134 -10.69 2.18 -2.63
N ASN A 135 -11.53 3.13 -3.00
CA ASN A 135 -11.71 3.58 -4.38
C ASN A 135 -10.76 4.71 -4.75
N ASP A 136 -10.38 5.57 -3.79
CA ASP A 136 -9.45 6.67 -4.02
C ASP A 136 -8.02 6.14 -4.08
N LYS A 137 -7.66 5.60 -5.25
CA LYS A 137 -6.38 4.95 -5.51
C LYS A 137 -5.31 5.96 -5.92
N GLY A 138 -4.08 5.66 -5.54
CA GLY A 138 -2.91 6.45 -5.88
C GLY A 138 -1.65 5.69 -5.53
N VAL A 139 -0.56 6.41 -5.32
CA VAL A 139 0.74 5.84 -4.98
C VAL A 139 1.40 6.56 -3.81
N SER A 140 2.17 5.81 -3.04
CA SER A 140 3.17 6.36 -2.12
C SER A 140 4.53 6.34 -2.81
N ILE A 141 5.34 7.37 -2.60
CA ILE A 141 6.68 7.47 -3.16
C ILE A 141 7.70 7.46 -2.03
N LEU A 142 8.67 6.56 -2.16
CA LEU A 142 9.75 6.38 -1.21
C LEU A 142 11.10 6.49 -1.92
N VAL A 143 12.11 7.00 -1.23
CA VAL A 143 13.46 7.22 -1.79
C VAL A 143 14.53 6.68 -0.83
N GLY A 144 15.63 6.19 -1.37
CA GLY A 144 16.81 5.79 -0.61
C GLY A 144 16.83 4.33 -0.16
N GLY A 145 16.02 3.45 -0.77
CA GLY A 145 16.08 2.02 -0.52
C GLY A 145 17.37 1.40 -1.09
N LYS A 146 18.04 0.53 -0.31
CA LYS A 146 19.26 -0.15 -0.72
C LYS A 146 19.35 -1.55 -0.12
N GLY A 147 19.30 -2.55 -1.00
CA GLY A 147 19.10 -3.95 -0.59
C GLY A 147 20.35 -4.74 -0.26
N VAL A 148 21.54 -4.26 -0.62
CA VAL A 148 22.76 -5.03 -0.41
C VAL A 148 23.90 -4.10 -0.11
N LEU A 149 24.45 -4.19 1.07
CA LEU A 149 25.67 -3.49 1.35
C LEU A 149 26.41 -4.04 2.54
N LYS A 150 27.71 -3.73 2.62
CA LYS A 150 28.55 -3.97 3.80
C LYS A 150 27.98 -3.33 5.07
N ILE A 151 27.18 -2.27 4.93
CA ILE A 151 26.53 -1.53 6.02
C ILE A 151 25.12 -2.01 6.36
N GLY A 152 24.60 -3.02 5.65
CA GLY A 152 23.23 -3.53 5.80
C GLY A 152 22.22 -2.95 4.80
N ALA A 153 21.02 -3.48 4.84
CA ALA A 153 19.91 -3.02 3.99
C ALA A 153 19.27 -1.77 4.58
N THR A 154 18.94 -0.80 3.71
CA THR A 154 18.17 0.39 4.07
C THR A 154 16.80 0.36 3.41
N MET A 155 15.79 0.75 4.16
CA MET A 155 14.42 0.93 3.63
C MET A 155 14.28 2.34 3.06
N GLY A 156 13.55 2.46 1.96
CA GLY A 156 13.20 3.77 1.42
C GLY A 156 12.37 4.59 2.41
N THR A 157 12.67 5.88 2.49
CA THR A 157 11.91 6.84 3.30
C THR A 157 10.75 7.40 2.48
N VAL A 158 9.57 7.50 3.09
CA VAL A 158 8.39 8.08 2.45
C VAL A 158 8.62 9.58 2.21
N VAL A 159 8.64 9.97 0.95
CA VAL A 159 8.72 11.39 0.53
C VAL A 159 7.33 11.93 0.24
N ILE A 160 6.49 11.16 -0.44
CA ILE A 160 5.09 11.50 -0.69
C ILE A 160 4.21 10.35 -0.20
N PRO A 161 3.41 10.55 0.85
CA PRO A 161 2.57 9.49 1.41
C PRO A 161 1.43 9.09 0.48
N PHE A 162 0.91 10.02 -0.32
CA PHE A 162 -0.12 9.76 -1.31
C PHE A 162 -0.07 10.76 -2.46
N MET A 163 -0.02 10.25 -3.69
CA MET A 163 -0.16 11.00 -4.94
C MET A 163 -1.18 10.29 -5.82
N LYS A 164 -2.14 11.02 -6.33
CA LYS A 164 -3.08 10.49 -7.32
C LYS A 164 -2.38 10.31 -8.66
N LEU A 165 -2.73 9.27 -9.42
CA LEU A 165 -2.20 8.99 -10.75
C LEU A 165 -3.36 8.58 -11.66
N GLU A 166 -4.15 9.54 -12.09
CA GLU A 166 -5.30 9.32 -12.98
C GLU A 166 -5.20 10.15 -14.26
N SER A 167 -4.70 11.38 -14.18
CA SER A 167 -4.59 12.32 -15.28
C SER A 167 -3.16 12.41 -15.83
N ASP A 168 -3.02 12.93 -17.05
CA ASP A 168 -1.71 13.22 -17.64
C ASP A 168 -0.93 14.23 -16.80
N GLU A 169 -1.62 15.19 -16.16
CA GLU A 169 -1.01 16.15 -15.24
C GLU A 169 -0.39 15.46 -14.01
N ASP A 170 -1.03 14.43 -13.47
CA ASP A 170 -0.50 13.66 -12.34
C ASP A 170 0.77 12.90 -12.75
N PHE A 171 0.79 12.36 -13.98
CA PHE A 171 1.99 11.72 -14.52
C PHE A 171 3.12 12.70 -14.75
N GLU A 172 2.83 13.94 -15.20
CA GLU A 172 3.87 14.97 -15.34
C GLU A 172 4.44 15.40 -13.98
N LYS A 173 3.62 15.53 -12.94
CA LYS A 173 4.11 15.78 -11.57
C LYS A 173 5.03 14.65 -11.08
N LEU A 174 4.69 13.39 -11.38
CA LEU A 174 5.55 12.25 -11.06
C LEU A 174 6.87 12.30 -11.85
N ASN A 175 6.84 12.70 -13.11
CA ASN A 175 8.03 12.86 -13.95
C ASN A 175 8.93 13.99 -13.45
N GLU A 176 8.35 15.14 -13.10
CA GLU A 176 9.09 16.26 -12.52
C GLU A 176 9.76 15.86 -11.20
N LEU A 177 9.02 15.19 -10.32
CA LEU A 177 9.59 14.67 -9.07
C LEU A 177 10.75 13.70 -9.34
N ALA A 178 10.61 12.81 -10.34
CA ALA A 178 11.66 11.88 -10.70
C ALA A 178 12.91 12.59 -11.25
N ARG A 179 12.75 13.66 -12.05
CA ARG A 179 13.86 14.51 -12.51
C ARG A 179 14.56 15.18 -11.33
N ASN A 180 13.80 15.83 -10.44
CA ASN A 180 14.35 16.50 -9.27
C ASN A 180 15.14 15.54 -8.36
N ILE A 181 14.65 14.30 -8.21
CA ILE A 181 15.38 13.26 -7.44
C ILE A 181 16.66 12.85 -8.16
N LEU A 182 16.65 12.69 -9.48
CA LEU A 182 17.82 12.37 -10.28
C LEU A 182 18.86 13.49 -10.24
N ASP A 183 18.44 14.75 -10.33
CA ASP A 183 19.32 15.91 -10.29
C ASP A 183 19.99 16.08 -8.92
N PHE A 184 19.32 15.60 -7.87
CA PHE A 184 19.86 15.62 -6.50
C PHE A 184 20.78 14.41 -6.18
N PHE A 185 20.63 13.31 -6.90
CA PHE A 185 21.37 12.04 -6.66
C PHE A 185 22.82 12.10 -7.15
#